data_59b10cde27b98a47fdce32909bd7893b
#
_entry.id   59b10cde27b98a47fdce32909bd7893b
#
_cell.length_a   1.000
_cell.length_b   1.000
_cell.length_c   1.000
_cell.angle_alpha   90.00
_cell.angle_beta   90.00
_cell.angle_gamma   90.00
#
_symmetry.space_group_name_H-M   'P 1'
#
loop_
_entity.id
_entity.type
_entity.pdbx_description
1 polymer ?
#
loop_
_entity_poly.entity_id
_entity_poly.type
_entity_poly.pdbx_seq_one_letter_code
_entity_poly.pdbx_strand_id
1 'polypeptide(L)'
;MTKDEIDRLAADLEKQLKKLDSKREEIQEKLKNLLHQRKAFTVVENAFSQSPERTLSESSSVSQKIALIRSFFRGREDLYAQRWESAKTGKTGYQPVCKNDWIRGICRKPEIKCGNCAAREFVPISDSVFHRHLFGCVAADRNAHRTRKDFVIGIYPLLQNETCWFLAADFDKESWKTDVSAFRATCRRFNVLLAVGRSRSGNGAHACLFFSEPIPVIFARRLGLFLLTRIEIVSHESSIKTVKPLKHSHVERSCSLGYNSVACSL
;
A
#
# COMPACT_ATOMS: atom_id res chain seq x y z
N MET A 1 34.08 56.31 24.20
CA MET A 1 33.03 56.08 23.20
C MET A 1 32.47 57.46 22.86
N THR A 2 32.57 57.89 21.62
CA THR A 2 32.06 59.18 21.14
C THR A 2 30.54 59.08 20.88
N LYS A 3 29.86 60.22 20.84
CA LYS A 3 28.43 60.28 20.55
C LYS A 3 28.10 59.59 19.20
N ASP A 4 28.92 59.79 18.18
CA ASP A 4 28.76 59.20 16.85
C ASP A 4 28.95 57.67 16.84
N GLU A 5 29.77 57.11 17.72
CA GLU A 5 29.92 55.67 17.90
C GLU A 5 28.67 55.07 18.53
N ILE A 6 28.07 55.77 19.49
CA ILE A 6 26.82 55.32 20.13
C ILE A 6 25.66 55.30 19.12
N ASP A 7 25.54 56.41 18.35
CA ASP A 7 24.47 56.52 17.33
C ASP A 7 24.58 55.45 16.24
N ARG A 8 25.81 55.11 15.78
CA ARG A 8 26.05 54.01 14.83
C ARG A 8 25.68 52.66 15.42
N LEU A 9 26.06 52.38 16.66
CA LEU A 9 25.71 51.12 17.33
C LEU A 9 24.20 50.99 17.56
N ALA A 10 23.53 52.09 17.93
CA ALA A 10 22.07 52.10 18.09
C ALA A 10 21.36 51.79 16.77
N ALA A 11 21.77 52.42 15.66
CA ALA A 11 21.20 52.16 14.34
C ALA A 11 21.42 50.71 13.86
N ASP A 12 22.57 50.09 14.16
CA ASP A 12 22.83 48.71 13.81
C ASP A 12 21.98 47.75 14.63
N LEU A 13 21.80 48.01 15.93
CA LEU A 13 20.92 47.23 16.80
C LEU A 13 19.45 47.32 16.38
N GLU A 14 18.98 48.52 16.00
CA GLU A 14 17.60 48.68 15.45
C GLU A 14 17.41 47.91 14.17
N LYS A 15 18.42 47.88 13.29
CA LYS A 15 18.38 47.06 12.06
C LYS A 15 18.34 45.55 12.35
N GLN A 16 19.09 45.09 13.35
CA GLN A 16 19.08 43.70 13.79
C GLN A 16 17.73 43.33 14.40
N LEU A 17 17.14 44.21 15.22
CA LEU A 17 15.80 44.01 15.78
C LEU A 17 14.73 43.85 14.69
N LYS A 18 14.71 44.74 13.72
CA LYS A 18 13.81 44.62 12.56
C LYS A 18 13.94 43.26 11.85
N LYS A 19 15.18 42.79 11.65
CA LYS A 19 15.43 41.50 11.01
C LYS A 19 14.94 40.32 11.85
N LEU A 20 15.07 40.40 13.17
CA LEU A 20 14.58 39.38 14.09
C LEU A 20 13.05 39.37 14.16
N ASP A 21 12.39 40.52 14.15
CA ASP A 21 10.93 40.63 14.12
C ASP A 21 10.36 40.01 12.85
N SER A 22 10.95 40.29 11.69
CA SER A 22 10.54 39.65 10.41
C SER A 22 10.70 38.13 10.45
N LYS A 23 11.79 37.60 11.02
CA LYS A 23 11.98 36.16 11.22
C LYS A 23 10.96 35.57 12.20
N ARG A 24 10.63 36.31 13.25
CA ARG A 24 9.62 35.88 14.22
C ARG A 24 8.27 35.74 13.57
N GLU A 25 7.85 36.71 12.75
CA GLU A 25 6.59 36.64 12.00
C GLU A 25 6.54 35.45 11.04
N GLU A 26 7.63 35.19 10.30
CA GLU A 26 7.74 34.03 9.41
C GLU A 26 7.57 32.69 10.17
N ILE A 27 8.22 32.57 11.33
CA ILE A 27 8.13 31.38 12.17
C ILE A 27 6.73 31.23 12.77
N GLN A 28 6.10 32.33 13.19
CA GLN A 28 4.74 32.31 13.71
C GLN A 28 3.74 31.86 12.65
N GLU A 29 3.87 32.30 11.41
CA GLU A 29 2.99 31.86 10.32
C GLU A 29 3.22 30.38 9.98
N LYS A 30 4.47 29.91 9.96
CA LYS A 30 4.78 28.49 9.82
C LYS A 30 4.16 27.65 10.93
N LEU A 31 4.26 28.11 12.17
CA LEU A 31 3.67 27.43 13.33
C LEU A 31 2.14 27.38 13.23
N LYS A 32 1.51 28.49 12.83
CA LYS A 32 0.06 28.56 12.63
C LYS A 32 -0.42 27.54 11.57
N ASN A 33 0.30 27.46 10.46
CA ASN A 33 0.02 26.50 9.40
C ASN A 33 0.18 25.04 9.87
N LEU A 34 1.23 24.72 10.63
CA LEU A 34 1.44 23.41 11.21
C LEU A 34 0.34 23.03 12.24
N LEU A 35 -0.08 23.99 13.06
CA LEU A 35 -1.17 23.78 14.01
C LEU A 35 -2.51 23.59 13.32
N HIS A 36 -2.74 24.27 12.19
CA HIS A 36 -3.93 24.05 11.37
C HIS A 36 -3.93 22.63 10.75
N GLN A 37 -2.82 22.20 10.18
CA GLN A 37 -2.65 20.84 9.70
C GLN A 37 -2.87 19.81 10.81
N ARG A 38 -2.28 20.03 12.00
CA ARG A 38 -2.49 19.15 13.16
C ARG A 38 -3.96 19.04 13.56
N LYS A 39 -4.71 20.15 13.55
CA LYS A 39 -6.17 20.12 13.82
C LYS A 39 -6.93 19.29 12.78
N ALA A 40 -6.57 19.37 11.50
CA ALA A 40 -7.16 18.54 10.45
C ALA A 40 -6.90 17.04 10.72
N PHE A 41 -5.71 16.65 11.16
CA PHE A 41 -5.41 15.29 11.60
C PHE A 41 -6.26 14.85 12.80
N THR A 42 -6.42 15.71 13.80
CA THR A 42 -7.22 15.39 15.00
C THR A 42 -8.71 15.22 14.68
N VAL A 43 -9.24 15.99 13.73
CA VAL A 43 -10.63 15.83 13.24
C VAL A 43 -10.80 14.47 12.55
N VAL A 44 -9.80 14.03 11.78
CA VAL A 44 -9.81 12.70 11.14
C VAL A 44 -9.72 11.58 12.19
N GLU A 45 -8.87 11.72 13.22
CA GLU A 45 -8.78 10.76 14.32
C GLU A 45 -10.11 10.68 15.12
N ASN A 46 -10.75 11.81 15.42
CA ASN A 46 -12.03 11.84 16.12
C ASN A 46 -13.19 11.31 15.25
N ALA A 47 -13.18 11.57 13.94
CA ALA A 47 -14.14 11.00 13.01
C ALA A 47 -13.95 9.46 12.88
N PHE A 48 -12.72 8.97 12.97
CA PHE A 48 -12.42 7.54 12.98
C PHE A 48 -12.83 6.87 14.31
N SER A 49 -12.70 7.58 15.43
CA SER A 49 -13.10 7.09 16.78
C SER A 49 -14.60 7.13 16.99
N GLN A 50 -15.35 7.95 16.25
CA GLN A 50 -16.81 8.08 16.33
C GLN A 50 -17.55 7.33 15.22
N SER A 51 -16.86 6.73 14.26
CA SER A 51 -17.47 5.75 13.37
C SER A 51 -17.95 4.59 14.25
N PRO A 52 -19.25 4.21 14.22
CA PRO A 52 -19.70 3.03 14.94
C PRO A 52 -18.80 1.89 14.50
N GLU A 53 -18.15 1.24 15.45
CA GLU A 53 -17.28 0.09 15.22
C GLU A 53 -18.01 -0.90 14.30
N ARG A 54 -17.74 -0.83 13.01
CA ARG A 54 -18.14 -1.87 12.06
C ARG A 54 -17.21 -3.05 12.25
N THR A 55 -17.12 -3.53 13.48
CA THR A 55 -16.51 -4.81 13.79
C THR A 55 -17.38 -5.87 13.14
N LEU A 56 -16.88 -6.44 12.03
CA LEU A 56 -17.50 -7.62 11.48
C LEU A 56 -17.32 -8.74 12.50
N SER A 57 -18.45 -9.32 12.92
CA SER A 57 -18.48 -10.55 13.68
C SER A 57 -18.54 -11.76 12.75
N GLU A 58 -18.35 -12.96 13.27
CA GLU A 58 -18.58 -14.19 12.50
C GLU A 58 -20.00 -14.24 11.92
N SER A 59 -20.97 -13.69 12.65
CA SER A 59 -22.38 -13.60 12.26
C SER A 59 -22.70 -12.54 11.19
N SER A 60 -21.74 -11.67 10.83
CA SER A 60 -21.95 -10.67 9.77
C SER A 60 -22.24 -11.33 8.42
N SER A 61 -23.16 -10.73 7.66
CA SER A 61 -23.57 -11.27 6.36
C SER A 61 -22.40 -11.33 5.37
N VAL A 62 -22.48 -12.23 4.41
CA VAL A 62 -21.48 -12.38 3.35
C VAL A 62 -21.29 -11.08 2.58
N SER A 63 -22.37 -10.37 2.27
CA SER A 63 -22.33 -9.08 1.58
C SER A 63 -21.58 -8.01 2.41
N GLN A 64 -21.77 -7.97 3.72
CA GLN A 64 -21.02 -7.05 4.60
C GLN A 64 -19.52 -7.38 4.61
N LYS A 65 -19.16 -8.65 4.64
CA LYS A 65 -17.75 -9.09 4.58
C LYS A 65 -17.11 -8.71 3.24
N ILE A 66 -17.81 -8.90 2.12
CA ILE A 66 -17.34 -8.50 0.78
C ILE A 66 -17.18 -6.99 0.70
N ALA A 67 -18.19 -6.22 1.17
CA ALA A 67 -18.14 -4.76 1.16
C ALA A 67 -16.96 -4.22 1.97
N LEU A 68 -16.66 -4.82 3.14
CA LEU A 68 -15.51 -4.44 3.94
C LEU A 68 -14.20 -4.68 3.20
N ILE A 69 -13.99 -5.87 2.63
CA ILE A 69 -12.76 -6.20 1.90
C ILE A 69 -12.59 -5.26 0.70
N ARG A 70 -13.66 -5.01 -0.06
CA ARG A 70 -13.63 -4.05 -1.17
C ARG A 70 -13.31 -2.63 -0.72
N SER A 71 -13.71 -2.23 0.49
CA SER A 71 -13.41 -0.89 1.01
C SER A 71 -11.92 -0.70 1.34
N PHE A 72 -11.22 -1.75 1.71
CA PHE A 72 -9.78 -1.71 1.97
C PHE A 72 -8.96 -1.89 0.69
N PHE A 73 -9.25 -2.93 -0.08
CA PHE A 73 -8.47 -3.30 -1.25
C PHE A 73 -9.06 -2.68 -2.52
N ARG A 74 -9.14 -1.34 -2.54
CA ARG A 74 -9.56 -0.59 -3.72
C ARG A 74 -8.46 -0.59 -4.77
N GLY A 75 -8.77 -1.04 -5.97
CA GLY A 75 -7.85 -1.07 -7.09
C GLY A 75 -8.60 -0.86 -8.40
N ARG A 76 -8.01 -1.30 -9.50
CA ARG A 76 -8.70 -1.31 -10.78
C ARG A 76 -9.93 -2.20 -10.71
N GLU A 77 -11.05 -1.71 -11.22
CA GLU A 77 -12.32 -2.44 -11.25
C GLU A 77 -12.58 -3.11 -12.61
N ASP A 78 -11.87 -2.68 -13.65
CA ASP A 78 -11.99 -3.18 -15.02
C ASP A 78 -11.30 -4.54 -15.25
N LEU A 79 -10.46 -4.97 -14.30
CA LEU A 79 -9.80 -6.28 -14.36
C LEU A 79 -9.39 -6.76 -12.96
N TYR A 80 -9.14 -8.05 -12.88
CA TYR A 80 -8.48 -8.67 -11.74
C TYR A 80 -7.52 -9.76 -12.22
N ALA A 81 -6.57 -10.16 -11.38
CA ALA A 81 -5.73 -11.31 -11.64
C ALA A 81 -6.29 -12.56 -10.97
N GLN A 82 -6.07 -13.70 -11.58
CA GLN A 82 -6.34 -15.01 -10.98
C GLN A 82 -5.03 -15.78 -10.82
N ARG A 83 -4.86 -16.42 -9.65
CA ARG A 83 -3.74 -17.33 -9.42
C ARG A 83 -3.88 -18.56 -10.30
N TRP A 84 -2.78 -18.96 -10.89
CA TRP A 84 -2.66 -20.21 -11.62
C TRP A 84 -1.51 -21.06 -11.07
N GLU A 85 -1.59 -22.34 -11.29
CA GLU A 85 -0.55 -23.30 -10.96
C GLU A 85 -0.39 -24.30 -12.10
N SER A 86 0.85 -24.54 -12.50
CA SER A 86 1.15 -25.49 -13.56
C SER A 86 1.24 -26.89 -12.99
N ALA A 87 0.34 -27.79 -13.40
CA ALA A 87 0.39 -29.18 -13.00
C ALA A 87 1.69 -29.91 -13.43
N LYS A 88 2.34 -29.44 -14.51
CA LYS A 88 3.57 -30.06 -15.02
C LYS A 88 4.81 -29.62 -14.26
N THR A 89 4.90 -28.35 -13.83
CA THR A 89 6.12 -27.75 -13.28
C THR A 89 5.99 -27.29 -11.85
N GLY A 90 4.80 -27.34 -11.26
CA GLY A 90 4.52 -26.77 -9.92
C GLY A 90 4.66 -25.23 -9.86
N LYS A 91 5.00 -24.57 -10.98
CA LYS A 91 5.13 -23.10 -11.00
C LYS A 91 3.78 -22.47 -10.79
N THR A 92 3.77 -21.41 -9.97
CA THR A 92 2.59 -20.60 -9.69
C THR A 92 2.78 -19.17 -10.14
N GLY A 93 1.68 -18.45 -10.36
CA GLY A 93 1.72 -17.05 -10.72
C GLY A 93 0.32 -16.45 -10.78
N TYR A 94 0.26 -15.18 -11.12
CA TYR A 94 -0.98 -14.45 -11.33
C TYR A 94 -1.04 -13.96 -12.77
N GLN A 95 -2.22 -14.03 -13.38
CA GLN A 95 -2.46 -13.50 -14.72
C GLN A 95 -3.79 -12.74 -14.75
N PRO A 96 -3.91 -11.69 -15.57
CA PRO A 96 -5.20 -11.01 -15.74
C PRO A 96 -6.21 -11.97 -16.36
N VAL A 97 -7.44 -11.90 -15.88
CA VAL A 97 -8.53 -12.70 -16.44
C VAL A 97 -9.06 -12.03 -17.70
N CYS A 98 -9.10 -12.79 -18.79
CA CYS A 98 -9.51 -12.32 -20.10
C CYS A 98 -10.58 -13.25 -20.67
N LYS A 99 -11.64 -12.71 -21.28
CA LYS A 99 -12.68 -13.52 -21.93
C LYS A 99 -12.13 -14.35 -23.09
N ASN A 100 -11.12 -13.80 -23.79
CA ASN A 100 -10.47 -14.44 -24.93
C ASN A 100 -9.31 -15.35 -24.55
N ASP A 101 -9.14 -15.68 -23.25
CA ASP A 101 -7.98 -16.47 -22.80
C ASP A 101 -8.01 -17.88 -23.37
N TRP A 102 -6.91 -18.26 -24.04
CA TRP A 102 -6.71 -19.54 -24.73
C TRP A 102 -7.72 -19.86 -25.85
N ILE A 103 -8.51 -18.88 -26.34
CA ILE A 103 -9.37 -19.10 -27.51
C ILE A 103 -8.49 -19.20 -28.75
N ARG A 104 -8.56 -20.34 -29.43
CA ARG A 104 -7.78 -20.62 -30.63
C ARG A 104 -8.10 -19.60 -31.74
N GLY A 105 -7.07 -19.05 -32.37
CA GLY A 105 -7.19 -18.02 -33.41
C GLY A 105 -7.33 -16.58 -32.90
N ILE A 106 -7.63 -16.38 -31.61
CA ILE A 106 -7.76 -15.06 -30.97
C ILE A 106 -6.63 -14.82 -29.99
N CYS A 107 -6.43 -15.76 -29.06
CA CYS A 107 -5.38 -15.66 -28.05
C CYS A 107 -4.06 -16.18 -28.58
N ARG A 108 -3.04 -15.33 -28.58
CA ARG A 108 -1.70 -15.66 -29.09
C ARG A 108 -0.69 -15.92 -27.96
N LYS A 109 -1.18 -16.44 -26.81
CA LYS A 109 -0.29 -16.95 -25.75
C LYS A 109 0.41 -18.23 -26.22
N PRO A 110 1.65 -18.43 -25.79
CA PRO A 110 2.52 -17.59 -24.95
C PRO A 110 3.28 -16.51 -25.71
N GLU A 111 3.17 -16.41 -27.04
CA GLU A 111 3.95 -15.53 -27.92
C GLU A 111 3.72 -14.04 -27.59
N ILE A 112 2.47 -13.66 -27.36
CA ILE A 112 2.07 -12.30 -27.00
C ILE A 112 1.59 -12.25 -25.55
N LYS A 113 2.22 -11.38 -24.74
CA LYS A 113 1.78 -11.10 -23.36
C LYS A 113 0.44 -10.37 -23.39
N CYS A 114 -0.43 -10.63 -22.40
CA CYS A 114 -1.76 -9.99 -22.28
C CYS A 114 -1.72 -8.46 -22.30
N GLY A 115 -0.68 -7.85 -21.75
CA GLY A 115 -0.49 -6.39 -21.79
C GLY A 115 -0.39 -5.81 -23.20
N ASN A 116 0.19 -6.56 -24.15
CA ASN A 116 0.42 -6.14 -25.53
C ASN A 116 -0.59 -6.76 -26.52
N CYS A 117 -1.59 -7.50 -26.01
CA CYS A 117 -2.56 -8.18 -26.87
C CYS A 117 -3.64 -7.22 -27.33
N ALA A 118 -3.82 -7.06 -28.64
CA ALA A 118 -4.88 -6.21 -29.22
C ALA A 118 -6.28 -6.81 -29.01
N ALA A 119 -6.37 -8.15 -28.92
CA ALA A 119 -7.63 -8.86 -28.70
C ALA A 119 -7.94 -9.10 -27.21
N ARG A 120 -7.28 -8.38 -26.30
CA ARG A 120 -7.54 -8.51 -24.87
C ARG A 120 -8.93 -7.97 -24.52
N GLU A 121 -9.70 -8.75 -23.79
CA GLU A 121 -10.98 -8.35 -23.22
C GLU A 121 -11.00 -8.78 -21.75
N PHE A 122 -10.58 -7.87 -20.87
CA PHE A 122 -10.47 -8.17 -19.46
C PHE A 122 -11.85 -8.31 -18.80
N VAL A 123 -11.92 -9.14 -17.78
CA VAL A 123 -13.15 -9.37 -16.99
C VAL A 123 -13.11 -8.43 -15.78
N PRO A 124 -14.14 -7.56 -15.62
CA PRO A 124 -14.24 -6.69 -14.45
C PRO A 124 -14.33 -7.50 -13.15
N ILE A 125 -13.80 -6.91 -12.06
CA ILE A 125 -13.95 -7.50 -10.74
C ILE A 125 -15.37 -7.22 -10.21
N SER A 126 -16.01 -8.25 -9.64
CA SER A 126 -17.38 -8.17 -9.12
C SER A 126 -17.47 -8.78 -7.73
N ASP A 127 -18.60 -8.56 -7.04
CA ASP A 127 -18.86 -9.19 -5.74
C ASP A 127 -18.85 -10.71 -5.81
N SER A 128 -19.28 -11.29 -6.93
CA SER A 128 -19.21 -12.75 -7.14
C SER A 128 -17.75 -13.24 -7.20
N VAL A 129 -16.82 -12.46 -7.72
CA VAL A 129 -15.39 -12.77 -7.74
C VAL A 129 -14.83 -12.75 -6.31
N PHE A 130 -15.17 -11.73 -5.52
CA PHE A 130 -14.81 -11.68 -4.09
C PHE A 130 -15.43 -12.82 -3.30
N HIS A 131 -16.71 -13.14 -3.54
CA HIS A 131 -17.37 -14.27 -2.91
C HIS A 131 -16.63 -15.57 -3.17
N ARG A 132 -16.27 -15.84 -4.42
CA ARG A 132 -15.53 -17.05 -4.81
C ARG A 132 -14.16 -17.11 -4.15
N HIS A 133 -13.50 -15.96 -3.99
CA HIS A 133 -12.21 -15.89 -3.31
C HIS A 133 -12.32 -16.21 -1.81
N LEU A 134 -13.31 -15.66 -1.12
CA LEU A 134 -13.46 -15.77 0.32
C LEU A 134 -14.06 -17.12 0.75
N PHE A 135 -15.03 -17.63 -0.02
CA PHE A 135 -15.83 -18.78 0.35
C PHE A 135 -15.64 -20.00 -0.56
N GLY A 136 -14.81 -19.86 -1.59
CA GLY A 136 -14.59 -20.88 -2.60
C GLY A 136 -15.68 -20.90 -3.68
N CYS A 137 -15.46 -21.71 -4.71
CA CYS A 137 -16.43 -21.89 -5.80
C CYS A 137 -17.63 -22.72 -5.33
N VAL A 138 -18.85 -22.25 -5.59
CA VAL A 138 -20.05 -23.07 -5.44
C VAL A 138 -20.04 -24.16 -6.51
N ALA A 139 -20.48 -25.37 -6.17
CA ALA A 139 -20.38 -26.60 -6.99
C ALA A 139 -21.09 -26.57 -8.36
N ALA A 140 -21.70 -25.45 -8.77
CA ALA A 140 -22.46 -25.31 -10.00
C ALA A 140 -21.61 -24.95 -11.24
N ASP A 141 -20.32 -24.65 -11.08
CA ASP A 141 -19.46 -24.33 -12.22
C ASP A 141 -18.93 -25.64 -12.84
N ARG A 142 -19.65 -26.17 -13.83
CA ARG A 142 -19.34 -27.44 -14.53
C ARG A 142 -17.96 -27.47 -15.20
N ASN A 143 -17.29 -26.33 -15.31
CA ASN A 143 -15.93 -26.18 -15.83
C ASN A 143 -14.85 -26.12 -14.74
N ALA A 144 -15.22 -26.23 -13.47
CA ALA A 144 -14.28 -26.25 -12.37
C ALA A 144 -13.65 -27.64 -12.21
N HIS A 145 -12.80 -28.03 -13.15
CA HIS A 145 -11.84 -29.13 -12.96
C HIS A 145 -10.77 -28.81 -11.88
N ARG A 146 -10.95 -27.72 -11.13
CA ARG A 146 -10.10 -27.32 -10.03
C ARG A 146 -10.83 -27.45 -8.72
N THR A 147 -10.22 -28.20 -7.84
CA THR A 147 -10.66 -28.42 -6.46
C THR A 147 -11.05 -27.11 -5.77
N ARG A 148 -12.11 -27.16 -5.01
CA ARG A 148 -12.81 -26.09 -4.26
C ARG A 148 -11.93 -25.09 -3.49
N LYS A 149 -10.63 -25.34 -3.36
CA LYS A 149 -9.72 -24.58 -2.47
C LYS A 149 -8.88 -23.49 -3.14
N ASP A 150 -8.86 -23.37 -4.47
CA ASP A 150 -7.78 -22.62 -5.16
C ASP A 150 -8.22 -21.42 -5.98
N PHE A 151 -9.43 -20.88 -5.77
CA PHE A 151 -9.81 -19.63 -6.41
C PHE A 151 -9.23 -18.43 -5.64
N VAL A 152 -8.01 -18.04 -5.99
CA VAL A 152 -7.31 -16.90 -5.38
C VAL A 152 -7.21 -15.79 -6.41
N ILE A 153 -7.64 -14.60 -6.01
CA ILE A 153 -7.55 -13.41 -6.85
C ILE A 153 -6.42 -12.49 -6.37
N GLY A 154 -6.00 -11.62 -7.27
CA GLY A 154 -5.15 -10.50 -7.00
C GLY A 154 -5.75 -9.23 -7.56
N ILE A 155 -5.54 -8.13 -6.85
CA ILE A 155 -6.00 -6.80 -7.22
C ILE A 155 -4.86 -6.01 -7.80
N TYR A 156 -5.14 -5.19 -8.81
CA TYR A 156 -4.21 -4.22 -9.36
C TYR A 156 -4.36 -2.90 -8.62
N PRO A 157 -3.44 -2.56 -7.69
CA PRO A 157 -3.57 -1.36 -6.86
C PRO A 157 -3.32 -0.06 -7.63
N LEU A 158 -2.53 -0.12 -8.71
CA LEU A 158 -2.23 1.04 -9.55
C LEU A 158 -3.41 1.35 -10.47
N LEU A 159 -4.04 2.50 -10.26
CA LEU A 159 -5.14 2.99 -11.10
C LEU A 159 -4.60 3.58 -12.41
N GLN A 160 -5.49 3.79 -13.39
CA GLN A 160 -5.12 4.31 -14.72
C GLN A 160 -4.59 5.75 -14.68
N ASN A 161 -4.98 6.53 -13.66
CA ASN A 161 -4.51 7.89 -13.41
C ASN A 161 -3.25 7.95 -12.53
N GLU A 162 -2.52 6.84 -12.40
CA GLU A 162 -1.30 6.73 -11.60
C GLU A 162 -1.47 7.03 -10.10
N THR A 163 -2.67 6.80 -9.56
CA THR A 163 -2.94 6.86 -8.13
C THR A 163 -3.15 5.47 -7.53
N CYS A 164 -3.13 5.35 -6.20
CA CYS A 164 -3.43 4.13 -5.48
C CYS A 164 -4.13 4.42 -4.15
N TRP A 165 -4.94 3.48 -3.68
CA TRP A 165 -5.65 3.54 -2.40
C TRP A 165 -4.90 2.86 -1.25
N PHE A 166 -3.90 2.06 -1.57
CA PHE A 166 -3.09 1.38 -0.58
C PHE A 166 -1.71 1.03 -1.12
N LEU A 167 -0.78 0.83 -0.21
CA LEU A 167 0.55 0.31 -0.46
C LEU A 167 0.69 -1.02 0.28
N ALA A 168 1.22 -2.04 -0.37
CA ALA A 168 1.55 -3.31 0.26
C ALA A 168 3.06 -3.57 0.20
N ALA A 169 3.62 -4.03 1.31
CA ALA A 169 4.97 -4.55 1.41
C ALA A 169 4.91 -6.05 1.71
N ASP A 170 5.71 -6.83 1.01
CA ASP A 170 5.76 -8.28 1.16
C ASP A 170 7.02 -8.73 1.89
N PHE A 171 6.85 -9.58 2.89
CA PHE A 171 7.90 -10.12 3.74
C PHE A 171 7.89 -11.66 3.60
N ASP A 172 8.81 -12.20 2.79
CA ASP A 172 8.80 -13.62 2.35
C ASP A 172 10.10 -14.40 2.68
N LYS A 173 11.04 -13.81 3.43
CA LYS A 173 12.31 -14.45 3.81
C LYS A 173 12.20 -15.16 5.15
N GLU A 174 13.21 -15.95 5.51
CA GLU A 174 13.25 -16.65 6.80
C GLU A 174 13.08 -15.70 8.00
N SER A 175 13.59 -14.46 7.89
CA SER A 175 13.49 -13.40 8.88
C SER A 175 12.14 -12.65 8.89
N TRP A 176 11.15 -13.04 8.07
CA TRP A 176 9.93 -12.26 7.86
C TRP A 176 9.21 -11.83 9.15
N LYS A 177 9.23 -12.68 10.19
CA LYS A 177 8.58 -12.34 11.47
C LYS A 177 9.27 -11.18 12.17
N THR A 178 10.60 -11.21 12.21
CA THR A 178 11.41 -10.13 12.77
C THR A 178 11.28 -8.86 11.95
N ASP A 179 11.36 -9.00 10.62
CA ASP A 179 11.32 -7.87 9.70
C ASP A 179 9.96 -7.14 9.73
N VAL A 180 8.86 -7.89 9.71
CA VAL A 180 7.51 -7.28 9.81
C VAL A 180 7.25 -6.69 11.19
N SER A 181 7.81 -7.27 12.25
CA SER A 181 7.70 -6.71 13.61
C SER A 181 8.45 -5.39 13.71
N ALA A 182 9.66 -5.31 13.18
CA ALA A 182 10.46 -4.09 13.14
C ALA A 182 9.80 -3.02 12.26
N PHE A 183 9.25 -3.40 11.11
CA PHE A 183 8.47 -2.49 10.25
C PHE A 183 7.23 -1.94 10.97
N ARG A 184 6.50 -2.79 11.70
CA ARG A 184 5.36 -2.38 12.52
C ARG A 184 5.78 -1.38 13.61
N ALA A 185 6.90 -1.61 14.29
CA ALA A 185 7.44 -0.69 15.29
C ALA A 185 7.80 0.67 14.67
N THR A 186 8.42 0.64 13.48
CA THR A 186 8.73 1.85 12.71
C THR A 186 7.44 2.62 12.34
N CYS A 187 6.43 1.95 11.80
CA CYS A 187 5.15 2.59 11.47
C CYS A 187 4.51 3.24 12.71
N ARG A 188 4.49 2.56 13.86
CA ARG A 188 3.99 3.12 15.12
C ARG A 188 4.73 4.37 15.54
N ARG A 189 6.07 4.37 15.43
CA ARG A 189 6.91 5.53 15.75
C ARG A 189 6.55 6.76 14.94
N PHE A 190 6.18 6.58 13.68
CA PHE A 190 5.75 7.65 12.77
C PHE A 190 4.23 7.88 12.76
N ASN A 191 3.49 7.25 13.69
CA ASN A 191 2.02 7.31 13.78
C ASN A 191 1.33 6.91 12.46
N VAL A 192 1.88 5.89 11.79
CA VAL A 192 1.32 5.33 10.55
C VAL A 192 0.58 4.04 10.87
N LEU A 193 -0.70 3.98 10.52
CA LEU A 193 -1.52 2.79 10.69
C LEU A 193 -1.09 1.69 9.70
N LEU A 194 -0.82 0.51 10.24
CA LEU A 194 -0.38 -0.65 9.48
C LEU A 194 -1.27 -1.86 9.76
N ALA A 195 -1.86 -2.42 8.71
CA ALA A 195 -2.49 -3.74 8.76
C ALA A 195 -1.48 -4.81 8.34
N VAL A 196 -1.39 -5.89 9.10
CA VAL A 196 -0.50 -7.02 8.79
C VAL A 196 -1.32 -8.29 8.68
N GLY A 197 -1.26 -8.92 7.52
CA GLY A 197 -1.83 -10.23 7.25
C GLY A 197 -0.75 -11.28 7.04
N ARG A 198 -0.99 -12.51 7.49
CA ARG A 198 -0.10 -13.64 7.19
C ARG A 198 -0.28 -14.05 5.74
N SER A 199 0.81 -14.30 5.02
CA SER A 199 0.74 -14.79 3.65
C SER A 199 0.06 -16.16 3.56
N ARG A 200 -0.51 -16.47 2.40
CA ARG A 200 -1.21 -17.76 2.15
C ARG A 200 -0.31 -18.97 2.40
N SER A 201 0.98 -18.89 2.08
CA SER A 201 1.94 -19.98 2.31
C SER A 201 2.19 -20.22 3.81
N GLY A 202 1.83 -19.27 4.66
CA GLY A 202 2.15 -19.29 6.08
C GLY A 202 3.59 -18.88 6.41
N ASN A 203 4.44 -18.68 5.40
CA ASN A 203 5.87 -18.37 5.53
C ASN A 203 6.21 -16.94 5.10
N GLY A 204 5.31 -16.01 5.37
CA GLY A 204 5.49 -14.60 5.05
C GLY A 204 4.36 -13.76 5.62
N ALA A 205 4.42 -12.45 5.38
CA ALA A 205 3.40 -11.49 5.73
C ALA A 205 3.26 -10.40 4.68
N HIS A 206 2.03 -9.91 4.51
CA HIS A 206 1.72 -8.70 3.75
C HIS A 206 1.43 -7.58 4.75
N ALA A 207 2.14 -6.49 4.63
CA ALA A 207 1.96 -5.29 5.44
C ALA A 207 1.35 -4.20 4.55
N CYS A 208 0.12 -3.77 4.88
CA CYS A 208 -0.66 -2.86 4.07
C CYS A 208 -0.87 -1.51 4.77
N LEU A 209 -0.64 -0.44 4.04
CA LEU A 209 -0.96 0.93 4.41
C LEU A 209 -2.13 1.39 3.54
N PHE A 210 -3.26 1.72 4.15
CA PHE A 210 -4.46 2.18 3.46
C PHE A 210 -4.58 3.70 3.55
N PHE A 211 -4.98 4.33 2.45
CA PHE A 211 -5.15 5.77 2.36
C PHE A 211 -6.64 6.12 2.36
N SER A 212 -7.00 7.25 3.00
CA SER A 212 -8.37 7.77 3.05
C SER A 212 -8.86 8.25 1.68
N GLU A 213 -7.92 8.67 0.83
CA GLU A 213 -8.13 9.11 -0.54
C GLU A 213 -7.05 8.53 -1.48
N PRO A 214 -7.29 8.47 -2.79
CA PRO A 214 -6.28 7.96 -3.72
C PRO A 214 -5.13 8.97 -3.81
N ILE A 215 -3.91 8.51 -3.58
CA ILE A 215 -2.71 9.34 -3.67
C ILE A 215 -1.85 8.95 -4.89
N PRO A 216 -1.08 9.88 -5.46
CA PRO A 216 -0.13 9.54 -6.52
C PRO A 216 0.82 8.44 -6.07
N VAL A 217 0.98 7.41 -6.90
CA VAL A 217 1.78 6.22 -6.57
C VAL A 217 3.23 6.54 -6.20
N ILE A 218 3.77 7.63 -6.75
CA ILE A 218 5.13 8.09 -6.43
C ILE A 218 5.28 8.45 -4.94
N PHE A 219 4.24 9.05 -4.33
CA PHE A 219 4.25 9.39 -2.90
C PHE A 219 4.05 8.15 -2.03
N ALA A 220 3.17 7.23 -2.43
CA ALA A 220 3.01 5.95 -1.74
C ALA A 220 4.34 5.17 -1.70
N ARG A 221 5.05 5.10 -2.84
CA ARG A 221 6.36 4.42 -2.94
C ARG A 221 7.42 5.10 -2.09
N ARG A 222 7.50 6.44 -2.12
CA ARG A 222 8.44 7.21 -1.29
C ARG A 222 8.17 6.99 0.20
N LEU A 223 6.90 6.98 0.62
CA LEU A 223 6.51 6.68 1.99
C LEU A 223 6.95 5.26 2.39
N GLY A 224 6.65 4.25 1.58
CA GLY A 224 7.04 2.88 1.84
C GLY A 224 8.55 2.71 1.94
N LEU A 225 9.31 3.31 1.02
CA LEU A 225 10.77 3.29 1.04
C LEU A 225 11.32 4.01 2.28
N PHE A 226 10.79 5.18 2.63
CA PHE A 226 11.16 5.90 3.84
C PHE A 226 10.97 5.05 5.09
N LEU A 227 9.80 4.43 5.26
CA LEU A 227 9.51 3.58 6.41
C LEU A 227 10.44 2.35 6.47
N LEU A 228 10.71 1.70 5.33
CA LEU A 228 11.62 0.55 5.25
C LEU A 228 13.08 0.93 5.59
N THR A 229 13.55 2.08 5.15
CA THR A 229 14.91 2.54 5.46
C THR A 229 15.13 2.96 6.91
N ARG A 230 14.04 3.14 7.68
CA ARG A 230 14.10 3.50 9.11
C ARG A 230 14.01 2.30 10.06
N ILE A 231 13.87 1.09 9.54
CA ILE A 231 13.80 -0.13 10.36
C ILE A 231 15.05 -0.30 11.24
N GLU A 232 16.23 0.07 10.77
CA GLU A 232 17.52 -0.13 11.46
C GLU A 232 17.66 0.66 12.76
N ILE A 233 16.84 1.68 12.98
CA ILE A 233 16.96 2.56 14.15
C ILE A 233 16.26 1.98 15.39
N VAL A 234 15.39 0.99 15.22
CA VAL A 234 14.57 0.44 16.31
C VAL A 234 15.19 -0.78 16.98
N SER A 235 16.19 -1.43 16.37
CA SER A 235 16.76 -2.69 16.85
C SER A 235 17.96 -2.51 17.77
N HIS A 236 18.03 -1.44 18.60
CA HIS A 236 19.20 -1.27 19.46
C HIS A 236 18.96 -0.94 20.92
N GLU A 237 19.07 -1.96 21.75
CA GLU A 237 19.93 -1.92 22.93
C GLU A 237 20.61 -3.27 23.25
N SER A 238 20.56 -4.27 22.42
CA SER A 238 21.35 -5.50 22.64
C SER A 238 21.73 -6.17 21.33
N SER A 239 23.01 -6.12 21.00
CA SER A 239 23.71 -6.89 19.97
C SER A 239 23.54 -6.40 18.53
N ILE A 240 24.50 -5.57 18.12
CA ILE A 240 24.77 -5.19 16.73
C ILE A 240 25.08 -6.45 15.90
N LYS A 241 24.11 -6.94 15.14
CA LYS A 241 24.37 -7.64 13.87
C LYS A 241 23.63 -6.84 12.79
N THR A 242 24.42 -6.26 11.92
CA THR A 242 24.02 -5.45 10.77
C THR A 242 22.86 -6.10 10.02
N VAL A 243 21.65 -5.56 10.17
CA VAL A 243 20.55 -5.90 9.29
C VAL A 243 20.92 -5.35 7.93
N LYS A 244 21.22 -6.24 6.98
CA LYS A 244 21.51 -5.84 5.60
C LYS A 244 20.31 -5.04 5.10
N PRO A 245 20.50 -3.87 4.49
CA PRO A 245 19.39 -3.09 3.93
C PRO A 245 18.57 -4.00 3.02
N LEU A 246 17.26 -4.05 3.26
CA LEU A 246 16.32 -4.78 2.41
C LEU A 246 16.56 -4.32 0.98
N LYS A 247 16.98 -5.24 0.10
CA LYS A 247 17.27 -4.91 -1.29
C LYS A 247 16.04 -4.24 -1.90
N HIS A 248 16.24 -3.15 -2.63
CA HIS A 248 15.22 -2.34 -3.32
C HIS A 248 14.16 -3.14 -4.11
N SER A 249 14.38 -4.44 -4.35
CA SER A 249 13.52 -5.30 -5.14
C SER A 249 12.13 -5.59 -4.57
N HIS A 250 11.86 -5.32 -3.30
CA HIS A 250 10.60 -5.72 -2.66
C HIS A 250 9.48 -4.66 -2.77
N VAL A 251 9.83 -3.37 -2.76
CA VAL A 251 8.85 -2.28 -2.98
C VAL A 251 8.60 -2.06 -4.47
N GLU A 252 9.57 -2.34 -5.32
CA GLU A 252 9.44 -2.16 -6.76
C GLU A 252 8.47 -3.13 -7.42
N ARG A 253 8.29 -4.35 -6.87
CA ARG A 253 7.41 -5.35 -7.49
C ARG A 253 5.92 -5.06 -7.30
N SER A 254 5.52 -4.36 -6.25
CA SER A 254 4.10 -4.05 -6.00
C SER A 254 3.60 -2.81 -6.74
N CYS A 255 4.51 -1.96 -7.22
CA CYS A 255 4.19 -0.71 -7.91
C CYS A 255 5.00 -0.49 -9.20
N SER A 256 5.57 -1.52 -9.83
CA SER A 256 6.33 -1.35 -11.07
C SER A 256 5.44 -0.93 -12.23
N LEU A 257 5.83 0.14 -12.89
CA LEU A 257 5.29 0.60 -14.16
C LEU A 257 5.43 -0.50 -15.22
N GLY A 258 4.34 -1.13 -15.52
CA GLY A 258 4.24 -2.16 -16.55
C GLY A 258 3.12 -3.15 -16.22
N TYR A 259 2.47 -3.68 -17.22
CA TYR A 259 1.41 -4.71 -17.13
C TYR A 259 1.83 -6.00 -16.41
N ASN A 260 3.04 -6.03 -15.85
CA ASN A 260 3.58 -7.08 -14.98
C ASN A 260 3.54 -6.70 -13.49
N SER A 261 2.81 -5.63 -13.10
CA SER A 261 2.63 -5.32 -11.69
C SER A 261 1.95 -6.48 -11.01
N VAL A 262 2.65 -7.07 -10.06
CA VAL A 262 2.18 -8.21 -9.28
C VAL A 262 0.87 -7.81 -8.63
N ALA A 263 -0.20 -8.54 -8.98
CA ALA A 263 -1.45 -8.43 -8.29
C ALA A 263 -1.19 -8.73 -6.80
N CYS A 264 -1.56 -7.80 -5.93
CA CYS A 264 -1.51 -8.05 -4.49
C CYS A 264 -2.47 -9.22 -4.22
N SER A 265 -1.95 -10.35 -3.77
CA SER A 265 -2.79 -11.47 -3.35
C SER A 265 -3.49 -11.08 -2.05
N LEU A 266 -4.80 -11.17 -2.06
CA LEU A 266 -5.63 -11.05 -0.87
C LEU A 266 -5.49 -12.28 0.03
#